data_74f03d3f22226bf0ee316908d1eaf6f7
#
_entry.id   74f03d3f22226bf0ee316908d1eaf6f7
#
_cell.length_a   1.000
_cell.length_b   1.000
_cell.length_c   1.000
_cell.angle_alpha   90.00
_cell.angle_beta   90.00
_cell.angle_gamma   90.00
#
_symmetry.space_group_name_H-M   'P 1'
#
loop_
_entity.id
_entity.type
_entity.pdbx_description
1 polymer ?
#
loop_
_entity_poly.entity_id
_entity_poly.type
_entity_poly.pdbx_seq_one_letter_code
_entity_poly.pdbx_strand_id
1 'polypeptide(L)'
;MFGFRKKAAENKGADEQEIDRQAESISEKITTLEQELANNPRAGETQKQLMLEYNRALSLFAKSRRFRQEIDPLFVKIDELRNTIRKSI
;
A
#
# COMPACT_ATOMS: atom_id res chain seq x y z
N MET A 1 15.94 -12.70 32.12
CA MET A 1 15.97 -12.44 31.61
C MET A 1 16.00 -11.71 31.10
N PHE A 2 15.82 -11.48 31.01
CA PHE A 2 15.94 -10.83 30.39
C PHE A 2 15.77 -10.08 29.69
N GLY A 3 15.62 -9.83 30.07
CA GLY A 3 15.80 -9.00 28.99
C GLY A 3 14.78 -8.84 27.97
N PHE A 4 13.80 -9.53 27.85
CA PHE A 4 12.94 -9.42 26.85
C PHE A 4 12.06 -8.34 26.88
N ARG A 5 11.74 -7.79 27.94
CA ARG A 5 10.90 -6.77 28.03
C ARG A 5 11.37 -5.54 27.48
N LYS A 6 12.57 -5.24 27.55
CA LYS A 6 13.11 -4.14 26.99
C LYS A 6 12.91 -4.25 25.61
N LYS A 7 12.86 -5.43 25.12
CA LYS A 7 12.60 -5.62 23.80
C LYS A 7 11.35 -5.04 23.37
N ALA A 8 10.36 -4.96 24.18
CA ALA A 8 9.08 -4.40 23.81
C ALA A 8 9.23 -2.96 23.36
N ALA A 9 10.04 -2.18 24.06
CA ALA A 9 10.24 -0.81 23.67
C ALA A 9 11.00 -0.72 22.38
N GLU A 10 11.98 -1.60 22.22
CA GLU A 10 12.76 -1.61 21.01
C GLU A 10 11.90 -2.07 19.86
N ASN A 11 11.02 -3.03 20.14
CA ASN A 11 10.16 -3.53 19.11
C ASN A 11 9.25 -2.45 18.58
N LYS A 12 8.88 -1.50 19.43
CA LYS A 12 8.05 -0.43 18.99
C LYS A 12 8.76 0.40 17.94
N GLY A 13 10.01 0.76 18.15
CA GLY A 13 10.79 1.47 17.17
C GLY A 13 11.01 0.63 15.93
N ALA A 14 11.29 -0.67 16.15
CA ALA A 14 11.51 -1.57 15.04
C ALA A 14 10.24 -1.74 14.22
N ASP A 15 9.09 -1.76 14.90
CA ASP A 15 7.83 -1.91 14.20
C ASP A 15 7.56 -0.69 13.31
N GLU A 16 7.90 0.50 13.77
CA GLU A 16 7.70 1.68 12.95
C GLU A 16 8.59 1.64 11.72
N GLN A 17 9.84 1.21 11.87
CA GLN A 17 10.74 1.10 10.75
C GLN A 17 10.26 0.02 9.78
N GLU A 18 9.76 -1.06 10.32
CA GLU A 18 9.27 -2.15 9.50
C GLU A 18 8.03 -1.71 8.70
N ILE A 19 7.14 -0.99 9.35
CA ILE A 19 5.95 -0.48 8.68
C ILE A 19 6.33 0.48 7.58
N ASP A 20 7.27 1.39 7.83
CA ASP A 20 7.73 2.33 6.83
C ASP A 20 8.35 1.60 5.65
N ARG A 21 9.13 0.56 5.92
CA ARG A 21 9.76 -0.20 4.87
C ARG A 21 8.72 -0.93 4.02
N GLN A 22 7.72 -1.52 4.67
CA GLN A 22 6.65 -2.19 3.95
C GLN A 22 5.82 -1.20 3.14
N ALA A 23 5.57 -0.01 3.70
CA ALA A 23 4.83 1.02 3.00
C ALA A 23 5.59 1.49 1.75
N GLU A 24 6.90 1.64 1.86
CA GLU A 24 7.73 2.02 0.74
C GLU A 24 7.68 0.93 -0.34
N SER A 25 7.81 -0.31 0.08
CA SER A 25 7.81 -1.44 -0.84
C SER A 25 6.48 -1.53 -1.60
N ILE A 26 5.37 -1.36 -0.88
CA ILE A 26 4.08 -1.46 -1.52
C ILE A 26 3.82 -0.26 -2.43
N SER A 27 4.36 0.90 -2.08
CA SER A 27 4.27 2.08 -2.92
C SER A 27 4.97 1.86 -4.26
N GLU A 28 6.13 1.19 -4.23
CA GLU A 28 6.85 0.86 -5.45
C GLU A 28 6.08 -0.15 -6.29
N LYS A 29 5.48 -1.14 -5.66
CA LYS A 29 4.68 -2.12 -6.38
C LYS A 29 3.50 -1.46 -7.05
N ILE A 30 2.86 -0.54 -6.35
CA ILE A 30 1.72 0.19 -6.89
C ILE A 30 2.15 0.99 -8.11
N THR A 31 3.28 1.68 -8.04
CA THR A 31 3.78 2.45 -9.16
C THR A 31 4.02 1.56 -10.39
N THR A 32 4.63 0.39 -10.16
CA THR A 32 4.89 -0.54 -11.24
C THR A 32 3.59 -1.04 -11.86
N LEU A 33 2.62 -1.40 -11.03
CA LEU A 33 1.34 -1.89 -11.53
C LEU A 33 0.57 -0.80 -12.25
N GLU A 34 0.67 0.44 -11.77
CA GLU A 34 0.02 1.56 -12.44
C GLU A 34 0.60 1.76 -13.83
N GLN A 35 1.91 1.59 -13.98
CA GLN A 35 2.54 1.72 -15.27
C GLN A 35 2.11 0.59 -16.20
N GLU A 36 2.03 -0.62 -15.67
CA GLU A 36 1.57 -1.76 -16.46
C GLU A 36 0.13 -1.55 -16.92
N LEU A 37 -0.70 -1.02 -16.02
CA LEU A 37 -2.09 -0.79 -16.36
C LEU A 37 -2.23 0.33 -17.38
N ALA A 38 -1.36 1.35 -17.30
CA ALA A 38 -1.38 2.44 -18.28
C ALA A 38 -1.06 1.91 -19.67
N ASN A 39 -0.18 0.90 -19.75
CA ASN A 39 0.19 0.30 -21.01
C ASN A 39 -0.91 -0.66 -21.52
N ASN A 40 -1.66 -1.25 -20.60
CA ASN A 40 -2.71 -2.18 -20.98
C ASN A 40 -3.90 -2.02 -20.03
N PRO A 41 -4.75 -1.00 -20.24
CA PRO A 41 -5.85 -0.71 -19.32
C PRO A 41 -6.85 -1.82 -19.12
N ARG A 42 -6.89 -2.78 -20.03
CA ARG A 42 -7.84 -3.87 -19.91
C ARG A 42 -7.27 -5.13 -19.27
N ALA A 43 -6.04 -5.06 -18.77
CA ALA A 43 -5.42 -6.21 -18.14
C ALA A 43 -6.11 -6.50 -16.81
N GLY A 44 -7.02 -7.44 -16.80
CA GLY A 44 -7.82 -7.77 -15.61
C GLY A 44 -6.98 -8.21 -14.44
N GLU A 45 -5.90 -8.97 -14.71
CA GLU A 45 -5.00 -9.40 -13.65
C GLU A 45 -4.33 -8.21 -12.99
N THR A 46 -3.85 -7.27 -13.80
CA THR A 46 -3.20 -6.08 -13.26
C THR A 46 -4.19 -5.25 -12.45
N GLN A 47 -5.42 -5.13 -12.92
CA GLN A 47 -6.45 -4.39 -12.21
C GLN A 47 -6.70 -5.02 -10.84
N LYS A 48 -6.80 -6.34 -10.79
CA LYS A 48 -7.05 -7.03 -9.53
C LYS A 48 -5.88 -6.89 -8.57
N GLN A 49 -4.67 -7.04 -9.08
CA GLN A 49 -3.49 -6.91 -8.26
C GLN A 49 -3.33 -5.50 -7.73
N LEU A 50 -3.58 -4.52 -8.57
CA LEU A 50 -3.47 -3.13 -8.16
C LEU A 50 -4.49 -2.82 -7.07
N MET A 51 -5.71 -3.29 -7.21
CA MET A 51 -6.73 -3.07 -6.19
C MET A 51 -6.31 -3.70 -4.86
N LEU A 52 -5.74 -4.91 -4.92
CA LEU A 52 -5.27 -5.60 -3.73
C LEU A 52 -4.15 -4.81 -3.04
N GLU A 53 -3.20 -4.30 -3.84
CA GLU A 53 -2.09 -3.54 -3.27
C GLU A 53 -2.58 -2.20 -2.71
N TYR A 54 -3.56 -1.57 -3.33
CA TYR A 54 -4.14 -0.35 -2.79
C TYR A 54 -4.75 -0.61 -1.41
N ASN A 55 -5.47 -1.72 -1.26
CA ASN A 55 -6.08 -2.05 0.02
C ASN A 55 -5.02 -2.33 1.09
N ARG A 56 -3.95 -3.01 0.71
CA ARG A 56 -2.84 -3.26 1.62
C ARG A 56 -2.17 -1.95 2.00
N ALA A 57 -2.03 -1.06 1.03
CA ALA A 57 -1.41 0.23 1.27
C ALA A 57 -2.20 1.07 2.25
N LEU A 58 -3.53 1.03 2.16
CA LEU A 58 -4.36 1.77 3.11
C LEU A 58 -4.02 1.39 4.54
N SER A 59 -3.89 0.09 4.79
CA SER A 59 -3.60 -0.40 6.11
C SER A 59 -2.21 0.02 6.57
N LEU A 60 -1.22 -0.11 5.70
CA LEU A 60 0.15 0.24 6.03
C LEU A 60 0.33 1.75 6.18
N PHE A 61 -0.24 2.52 5.27
CA PHE A 61 -0.09 3.97 5.31
C PHE A 61 -0.78 4.55 6.55
N ALA A 62 -1.87 3.93 6.99
CA ALA A 62 -2.55 4.39 8.19
C ALA A 62 -1.68 4.20 9.43
N LYS A 63 -0.80 3.20 9.41
CA LYS A 63 0.09 2.92 10.52
C LYS A 63 1.40 3.69 10.45
N SER A 64 1.74 4.19 9.27
CA SER A 64 3.00 4.86 9.06
C SER A 64 2.81 6.36 9.07
N ARG A 65 3.48 7.06 10.00
CA ARG A 65 3.39 8.51 10.07
C ARG A 65 3.92 9.14 8.80
N ARG A 66 4.90 8.49 8.22
CA ARG A 66 5.57 8.99 7.04
C ARG A 66 4.65 9.01 5.82
N PHE A 67 3.76 8.01 5.72
CA PHE A 67 2.89 7.88 4.56
C PHE A 67 1.44 8.24 4.84
N ARG A 68 1.16 8.76 6.01
CA ARG A 68 -0.23 9.07 6.37
C ARG A 68 -0.89 10.05 5.42
N GLN A 69 -0.13 11.01 4.91
CA GLN A 69 -0.66 11.99 3.99
C GLN A 69 -0.95 11.41 2.62
N GLU A 70 -0.50 10.18 2.35
CA GLU A 70 -0.76 9.52 1.09
C GLU A 70 -2.13 8.83 1.07
N ILE A 71 -2.81 8.78 2.21
CA ILE A 71 -4.08 8.07 2.30
C ILE A 71 -5.15 8.71 1.44
N ASP A 72 -5.30 10.04 1.51
CA ASP A 72 -6.31 10.71 0.73
C ASP A 72 -6.11 10.53 -0.78
N PRO A 73 -4.91 10.74 -1.33
CA PRO A 73 -4.68 10.44 -2.73
C PRO A 73 -4.94 8.98 -3.07
N LEU A 74 -4.67 8.08 -2.11
CA LEU A 74 -4.87 6.66 -2.34
C LEU A 74 -6.36 6.34 -2.49
N PHE A 75 -7.21 6.97 -1.70
CA PHE A 75 -8.65 6.79 -1.84
C PHE A 75 -9.13 7.23 -3.22
N VAL A 76 -8.58 8.32 -3.74
CA VAL A 76 -8.93 8.79 -5.08
C VAL A 76 -8.52 7.74 -6.12
N LYS A 77 -7.34 7.16 -5.97
CA LYS A 77 -6.86 6.15 -6.90
C LYS A 77 -7.72 4.90 -6.85
N ILE A 78 -8.16 4.52 -5.66
CA ILE A 78 -9.03 3.35 -5.50
C ILE A 78 -10.35 3.58 -6.21
N ASP A 79 -10.92 4.78 -6.06
CA ASP A 79 -12.17 5.09 -6.71
C ASP A 79 -12.01 5.09 -8.23
N GLU A 80 -10.94 5.64 -8.73
CA GLU A 80 -10.68 5.67 -10.16
C GLU A 80 -10.53 4.26 -10.72
N LEU A 81 -9.81 3.41 -10.01
CA LEU A 81 -9.61 2.04 -10.46
C LEU A 81 -10.93 1.27 -10.41
N ARG A 82 -11.72 1.49 -9.38
CA ARG A 82 -13.02 0.83 -9.24
C ARG A 82 -13.92 1.21 -10.42
N ASN A 83 -13.90 2.49 -10.79
CA ASN A 83 -14.69 2.94 -11.93
C ASN A 83 -14.19 2.32 -13.24
N THR A 84 -12.88 2.20 -13.39
CA THR A 84 -12.29 1.58 -14.56
C THR A 84 -12.72 0.13 -14.67
N ILE A 85 -12.66 -0.61 -13.56
CA ILE A 85 -13.07 -2.00 -13.55
C ILE A 85 -14.55 -2.13 -13.90
N ARG A 86 -15.36 -1.25 -13.34
CA ARG A 86 -16.79 -1.28 -13.60
C ARG A 86 -17.10 -1.03 -15.06
N LYS A 87 -16.36 -0.14 -15.69
CA LYS A 87 -16.58 0.15 -17.11
C LYS A 87 -16.09 -0.96 -18.02
N SER A 88 -15.15 -1.76 -17.54
CA SER A 88 -14.58 -2.83 -18.34
C SER A 88 -15.48 -4.05 -18.39
N ILE A 89 -16.44 -4.12 -17.53
CA ILE A 89 -17.40 -5.23 -17.51
C ILE A 89 -18.60 -4.92 -18.41
#